data_fbc5ed090f8e1df487361bc36fee596f
#
_entry.id   fbc5ed090f8e1df487361bc36fee596f
#
_cell.length_a   1.000
_cell.length_b   1.000
_cell.length_c   1.000
_cell.angle_alpha   90.00
_cell.angle_beta   90.00
_cell.angle_gamma   90.00
#
_symmetry.space_group_name_H-M   'P 1'
#
loop_
_entity.id
_entity.type
_entity.pdbx_description
1 polymer ?
#
loop_
_entity_poly.entity_id
_entity_poly.type
_entity_poly.pdbx_seq_one_letter_code
_entity_poly.pdbx_strand_id
1 'polypeptide(L)'
;MAFSIPIPKFFRSKELIGVDIGSQNIRIVKLKHSGNKWTLVNLVKDTIPQESISSISPEERKSVIIDKLKKLISSARVDTKKTCSSISGGSVIIRYVVFPKLSPQELSQTIAYEAEPYIPFSINEVNLGFHIVGDVEEEGQKKMETILVASKKEFLREHIEILRAAGLQPTIIDIDALALSNSLEVNNYLPSDATVLALNIGASLTNLIIVENGILKIARDIFIGGNNFTQAVQQTMGVDFATAEEMKKTYGLITPQEKTIEAKDEKFRVGGALASVYRDLVFEIQRSIDYYLARSPEKSIYKVYLTGGSAVLKNIDANLSNELHLPVEVFNPLSNIEVAPHIQPFVENIESAVQLSVAIGLGLRREGDA
;
A
#
# COMPACT_ATOMS: atom_id res chain seq x y z
N MET A 1 -19.52 -30.10 -31.51
CA MET A 1 -18.63 -29.12 -32.18
C MET A 1 -18.84 -27.78 -31.50
N ALA A 2 -17.92 -27.35 -30.67
CA ALA A 2 -17.98 -26.05 -30.00
C ALA A 2 -17.41 -25.02 -30.95
N PHE A 3 -18.22 -24.07 -31.39
CA PHE A 3 -17.76 -22.91 -32.14
C PHE A 3 -17.10 -21.92 -31.18
N SER A 4 -15.78 -21.84 -31.22
CA SER A 4 -15.05 -20.75 -30.61
C SER A 4 -15.15 -19.54 -31.55
N ILE A 5 -15.86 -18.51 -31.13
CA ILE A 5 -15.86 -17.23 -31.85
C ILE A 5 -14.49 -16.58 -31.57
N PRO A 6 -13.67 -16.28 -32.62
CA PRO A 6 -12.41 -15.58 -32.41
C PRO A 6 -12.71 -14.16 -31.91
N ILE A 7 -12.30 -13.83 -30.67
CA ILE A 7 -12.36 -12.47 -30.14
C ILE A 7 -11.51 -11.58 -31.05
N PRO A 8 -12.06 -10.49 -31.60
CA PRO A 8 -11.30 -9.60 -32.46
C PRO A 8 -10.11 -9.02 -31.71
N LYS A 9 -8.90 -9.09 -32.29
CA LYS A 9 -7.63 -8.55 -31.76
C LYS A 9 -7.61 -7.01 -31.56
N PHE A 10 -8.75 -6.35 -31.47
CA PHE A 10 -8.88 -4.90 -31.36
C PHE A 10 -9.16 -4.36 -29.95
N PHE A 11 -9.33 -5.20 -28.94
CA PHE A 11 -9.34 -4.73 -27.55
C PHE A 11 -7.91 -4.82 -26.97
N ARG A 12 -7.01 -3.94 -27.43
CA ARG A 12 -5.87 -3.54 -26.59
C ARG A 12 -6.46 -2.86 -25.36
N SER A 13 -6.38 -3.49 -24.20
CA SER A 13 -6.69 -2.83 -22.93
C SER A 13 -5.94 -1.51 -22.91
N LYS A 14 -6.65 -0.39 -22.82
CA LYS A 14 -6.00 0.93 -22.82
C LYS A 14 -5.20 1.02 -21.52
N GLU A 15 -3.92 1.37 -21.65
CA GLU A 15 -3.02 1.55 -20.52
C GLU A 15 -3.53 2.68 -19.63
N LEU A 16 -3.44 2.49 -18.33
CA LEU A 16 -3.73 3.50 -17.33
C LEU A 16 -2.41 4.08 -16.80
N ILE A 17 -2.47 5.28 -16.24
CA ILE A 17 -1.40 5.76 -15.36
C ILE A 17 -1.75 5.42 -13.91
N GLY A 18 -0.77 4.94 -13.14
CA GLY A 18 -0.89 4.77 -11.71
C GLY A 18 -0.65 6.10 -11.01
N VAL A 19 -1.57 6.52 -10.16
CA VAL A 19 -1.47 7.76 -9.38
C VAL A 19 -1.61 7.42 -7.90
N ASP A 20 -0.51 7.50 -7.19
CA ASP A 20 -0.41 7.33 -5.74
C ASP A 20 -0.40 8.71 -5.08
N ILE A 21 -1.43 8.98 -4.27
CA ILE A 21 -1.56 10.22 -3.47
C ILE A 21 -1.34 9.83 -2.01
N GLY A 22 -0.08 9.74 -1.62
CA GLY A 22 0.28 9.48 -0.24
C GLY A 22 0.22 10.73 0.65
N SER A 23 0.44 10.54 1.95
CA SER A 23 0.39 11.64 2.93
C SER A 23 1.52 12.66 2.73
N GLN A 24 2.69 12.21 2.25
CA GLN A 24 3.88 13.04 2.09
C GLN A 24 4.32 13.19 0.63
N ASN A 25 3.98 12.25 -0.23
CA ASN A 25 4.42 12.26 -1.62
C ASN A 25 3.27 11.91 -2.56
N ILE A 26 3.27 12.56 -3.72
CA ILE A 26 2.44 12.19 -4.86
C ILE A 26 3.35 11.58 -5.92
N ARG A 27 2.93 10.46 -6.50
CA ARG A 27 3.68 9.76 -7.56
C ARG A 27 2.76 9.43 -8.71
N ILE A 28 3.26 9.65 -9.92
CA ILE A 28 2.58 9.23 -11.15
C ILE A 28 3.54 8.34 -11.91
N VAL A 29 3.09 7.14 -12.23
CA VAL A 29 3.88 6.16 -13.01
C VAL A 29 3.10 5.73 -14.26
N LYS A 30 3.85 5.40 -15.30
CA LYS A 30 3.30 4.68 -16.46
C LYS A 30 4.14 3.45 -16.74
N LEU A 31 3.46 2.31 -16.79
CA LEU A 31 4.05 1.03 -17.17
C LEU A 31 3.58 0.62 -18.56
N LYS A 32 4.50 0.12 -19.38
CA LYS A 32 4.21 -0.55 -20.64
C LYS A 32 4.47 -2.03 -20.54
N HIS A 33 3.60 -2.82 -21.13
CA HIS A 33 3.75 -4.26 -21.22
C HIS A 33 4.07 -4.65 -22.67
N SER A 34 5.19 -5.34 -22.88
CA SER A 34 5.60 -5.82 -24.19
C SER A 34 6.13 -7.24 -24.07
N GLY A 35 5.49 -8.18 -24.76
CA GLY A 35 5.77 -9.60 -24.59
C GLY A 35 5.49 -10.04 -23.14
N ASN A 36 6.52 -10.54 -22.45
CA ASN A 36 6.44 -10.96 -21.04
C ASN A 36 7.08 -9.96 -20.07
N LYS A 37 7.39 -8.74 -20.53
CA LYS A 37 8.14 -7.75 -19.75
C LYS A 37 7.35 -6.49 -19.50
N TRP A 38 7.49 -5.98 -18.29
CA TRP A 38 7.02 -4.68 -17.90
C TRP A 38 8.15 -3.66 -17.93
N THR A 39 7.86 -2.47 -18.41
CA THR A 39 8.84 -1.37 -18.45
C THR A 39 8.22 -0.13 -17.81
N LEU A 40 8.89 0.45 -16.82
CA LEU A 40 8.56 1.77 -16.27
C LEU A 40 9.03 2.83 -17.28
N VAL A 41 8.07 3.43 -17.98
CA VAL A 41 8.34 4.39 -19.08
C VAL A 41 8.12 5.84 -18.68
N ASN A 42 7.46 6.07 -17.53
CA ASN A 42 7.29 7.41 -16.97
C ASN A 42 7.23 7.34 -15.44
N LEU A 43 7.88 8.29 -14.80
CA LEU A 43 7.85 8.51 -13.35
C LEU A 43 7.98 10.00 -13.08
N VAL A 44 7.01 10.58 -12.40
CA VAL A 44 7.13 11.90 -11.79
C VAL A 44 6.66 11.84 -10.35
N LYS A 45 7.31 12.62 -9.49
CA LYS A 45 6.97 12.68 -8.05
C LYS A 45 7.10 14.11 -7.53
N ASP A 46 6.29 14.46 -6.54
CA ASP A 46 6.39 15.71 -5.78
C ASP A 46 6.09 15.44 -4.31
N THR A 47 6.67 16.23 -3.43
CA THR A 47 6.51 16.11 -1.99
C THR A 47 5.46 17.09 -1.50
N ILE A 48 4.61 16.63 -0.59
CA ILE A 48 3.65 17.45 0.14
C ILE A 48 4.31 17.89 1.45
N PRO A 49 4.57 19.19 1.66
CA PRO A 49 5.26 19.65 2.86
C PRO A 49 4.44 19.40 4.12
N GLN A 50 4.98 18.62 5.06
CA GLN A 50 4.25 18.21 6.28
C GLN A 50 3.99 19.38 7.23
N GLU A 51 4.92 20.29 7.37
CA GLU A 51 4.79 21.49 8.21
C GLU A 51 3.63 22.38 7.75
N SER A 52 3.45 22.52 6.44
CA SER A 52 2.37 23.31 5.87
C SER A 52 1.01 22.61 5.99
N ILE A 53 0.97 21.27 5.97
CA ILE A 53 -0.28 20.50 5.92
C ILE A 53 -0.90 20.28 7.30
N SER A 54 -0.11 20.20 8.36
CA SER A 54 -0.62 20.03 9.72
C SER A 54 -1.34 21.27 10.25
N SER A 55 -1.12 22.44 9.63
CA SER A 55 -1.65 23.74 10.06
C SER A 55 -2.74 24.30 9.15
N ILE A 56 -3.05 23.68 8.02
CA ILE A 56 -4.05 24.15 7.04
C ILE A 56 -5.35 23.36 7.11
N SER A 57 -6.44 23.97 6.63
CA SER A 57 -7.76 23.34 6.56
C SER A 57 -7.78 22.17 5.56
N PRO A 58 -8.75 21.25 5.67
CA PRO A 58 -8.93 20.17 4.68
C PRO A 58 -9.09 20.70 3.24
N GLU A 59 -9.80 21.81 3.05
CA GLU A 59 -10.02 22.45 1.76
C GLU A 59 -8.72 22.99 1.16
N GLU A 60 -7.90 23.65 1.97
CA GLU A 60 -6.59 24.14 1.55
C GLU A 60 -5.66 22.98 1.20
N ARG A 61 -5.67 21.90 1.99
CA ARG A 61 -4.94 20.67 1.68
C ARG A 61 -5.36 20.08 0.34
N LYS A 62 -6.67 20.00 0.08
CA LYS A 62 -7.23 19.55 -1.20
C LYS A 62 -6.71 20.41 -2.35
N SER A 63 -6.72 21.74 -2.20
CA SER A 63 -6.19 22.67 -3.20
C SER A 63 -4.71 22.43 -3.49
N VAL A 64 -3.87 22.28 -2.47
CA VAL A 64 -2.44 21.99 -2.62
C VAL A 64 -2.21 20.68 -3.39
N ILE A 65 -2.96 19.64 -3.10
CA ILE A 65 -2.85 18.33 -3.79
C ILE A 65 -3.24 18.49 -5.27
N ILE A 66 -4.34 19.19 -5.56
CA ILE A 66 -4.80 19.43 -6.94
C ILE A 66 -3.73 20.20 -7.74
N ASP A 67 -3.15 21.24 -7.18
CA ASP A 67 -2.14 22.06 -7.88
C ASP A 67 -0.85 21.28 -8.14
N LYS A 68 -0.43 20.45 -7.17
CA LYS A 68 0.73 19.55 -7.36
C LYS A 68 0.46 18.50 -8.44
N LEU A 69 -0.71 17.88 -8.44
CA LEU A 69 -1.12 16.94 -9.49
C LEU A 69 -1.11 17.60 -10.88
N LYS A 70 -1.66 18.81 -11.03
CA LYS A 70 -1.63 19.55 -12.29
C LYS A 70 -0.20 19.78 -12.80
N LYS A 71 0.71 20.19 -11.90
CA LYS A 71 2.14 20.37 -12.23
C LYS A 71 2.79 19.05 -12.67
N LEU A 72 2.56 17.98 -11.91
CA LEU A 72 3.10 16.66 -12.23
C LEU A 72 2.59 16.15 -13.58
N ILE A 73 1.29 16.26 -13.85
CA ILE A 73 0.69 15.83 -15.13
C ILE A 73 1.28 16.60 -16.30
N SER A 74 1.48 17.91 -16.13
CA SER A 74 2.09 18.75 -17.17
C SER A 74 3.54 18.35 -17.46
N SER A 75 4.31 17.99 -16.44
CA SER A 75 5.70 17.55 -16.57
C SER A 75 5.84 16.12 -17.07
N ALA A 76 4.89 15.25 -16.72
CA ALA A 76 4.95 13.84 -17.02
C ALA A 76 4.87 13.49 -18.52
N ARG A 77 4.34 14.39 -19.36
CA ARG A 77 4.14 14.15 -20.81
C ARG A 77 3.47 12.81 -21.11
N VAL A 78 2.51 12.42 -20.25
CA VAL A 78 1.76 11.17 -20.44
C VAL A 78 0.74 11.33 -21.58
N ASP A 79 0.56 10.27 -22.35
CA ASP A 79 -0.33 10.21 -23.51
C ASP A 79 -1.79 9.83 -23.18
N THR A 80 -2.07 9.57 -21.89
CA THR A 80 -3.41 9.26 -21.39
C THR A 80 -3.71 10.01 -20.10
N LYS A 81 -4.97 10.34 -19.88
CA LYS A 81 -5.49 10.87 -18.61
C LYS A 81 -6.25 9.82 -17.81
N LYS A 82 -6.47 8.63 -18.39
CA LYS A 82 -7.12 7.52 -17.70
C LYS A 82 -6.22 7.03 -16.58
N THR A 83 -6.78 6.92 -15.38
CA THR A 83 -6.01 6.78 -14.16
C THR A 83 -6.54 5.62 -13.31
N CYS A 84 -5.62 4.82 -12.78
CA CYS A 84 -5.84 4.02 -11.60
C CYS A 84 -5.23 4.74 -10.40
N SER A 85 -6.00 4.93 -9.33
CA SER A 85 -5.53 5.47 -8.07
C SER A 85 -6.05 4.62 -6.92
N SER A 86 -5.50 4.76 -5.73
CA SER A 86 -5.92 3.99 -4.56
C SER A 86 -6.34 4.88 -3.40
N ILE A 87 -7.07 4.25 -2.49
CA ILE A 87 -7.48 4.82 -1.21
C ILE A 87 -7.07 3.86 -0.08
N SER A 88 -6.80 4.42 1.11
CA SER A 88 -6.48 3.68 2.33
C SER A 88 -6.88 4.47 3.57
N GLY A 89 -6.69 3.89 4.74
CA GLY A 89 -6.95 4.56 6.02
C GLY A 89 -8.34 4.31 6.60
N GLY A 90 -8.70 5.05 7.65
CA GLY A 90 -9.87 4.77 8.50
C GLY A 90 -11.24 4.85 7.83
N SER A 91 -11.33 5.40 6.63
CA SER A 91 -12.55 5.42 5.82
C SER A 91 -12.71 4.22 4.87
N VAL A 92 -11.73 3.29 4.89
CA VAL A 92 -11.69 2.08 4.08
C VAL A 92 -11.63 0.87 5.00
N ILE A 93 -12.52 -0.08 4.80
CA ILE A 93 -12.58 -1.34 5.54
C ILE A 93 -12.34 -2.47 4.56
N ILE A 94 -11.43 -3.35 4.90
CA ILE A 94 -11.12 -4.55 4.15
C ILE A 94 -11.41 -5.74 5.05
N ARG A 95 -12.19 -6.69 4.56
CA ARG A 95 -12.54 -7.93 5.29
C ARG A 95 -12.39 -9.13 4.39
N TYR A 96 -11.83 -10.17 4.95
CA TYR A 96 -11.87 -11.50 4.37
C TYR A 96 -13.08 -12.23 4.95
N VAL A 97 -14.04 -12.58 4.09
CA VAL A 97 -15.34 -13.14 4.50
C VAL A 97 -15.63 -14.38 3.69
N VAL A 98 -16.21 -15.36 4.34
CA VAL A 98 -16.70 -16.58 3.69
C VAL A 98 -18.21 -16.46 3.54
N PHE A 99 -18.68 -16.40 2.29
CA PHE A 99 -20.10 -16.35 1.94
C PHE A 99 -20.60 -17.70 1.44
N PRO A 100 -21.92 -17.96 1.49
CA PRO A 100 -22.52 -19.06 0.72
C PRO A 100 -22.11 -18.95 -0.76
N LYS A 101 -21.97 -20.09 -1.44
CA LYS A 101 -21.58 -20.07 -2.85
C LYS A 101 -22.68 -19.45 -3.71
N LEU A 102 -22.38 -18.29 -4.28
CA LEU A 102 -23.21 -17.53 -5.22
C LEU A 102 -22.42 -17.27 -6.50
N SER A 103 -23.11 -17.01 -7.60
CA SER A 103 -22.47 -16.43 -8.77
C SER A 103 -22.06 -14.97 -8.49
N PRO A 104 -21.07 -14.41 -9.22
CA PRO A 104 -20.70 -12.99 -9.07
C PRO A 104 -21.88 -12.04 -9.24
N GLN A 105 -22.83 -12.38 -10.10
CA GLN A 105 -24.04 -11.57 -10.34
C GLN A 105 -25.00 -11.61 -9.15
N GLU A 106 -25.24 -12.79 -8.57
CA GLU A 106 -26.07 -12.95 -7.37
C GLU A 106 -25.43 -12.23 -6.18
N LEU A 107 -24.13 -12.42 -5.95
CA LEU A 107 -23.43 -11.72 -4.88
C LEU A 107 -23.52 -10.20 -5.06
N SER A 108 -23.34 -9.68 -6.27
CA SER A 108 -23.46 -8.24 -6.55
C SER A 108 -24.83 -7.67 -6.17
N GLN A 109 -25.89 -8.46 -6.24
CA GLN A 109 -27.25 -8.04 -5.87
C GLN A 109 -27.49 -8.12 -4.35
N THR A 110 -26.86 -9.05 -3.66
CA THR A 110 -27.08 -9.31 -2.23
C THR A 110 -25.95 -8.75 -1.35
N ILE A 111 -24.84 -8.29 -1.92
CA ILE A 111 -23.63 -7.90 -1.19
C ILE A 111 -23.88 -6.88 -0.09
N ALA A 112 -24.81 -5.95 -0.28
CA ALA A 112 -25.16 -4.95 0.72
C ALA A 112 -25.72 -5.58 1.99
N TYR A 113 -26.56 -6.60 1.84
CA TYR A 113 -27.14 -7.34 2.97
C TYR A 113 -26.11 -8.27 3.62
N GLU A 114 -25.38 -9.03 2.79
CA GLU A 114 -24.36 -9.97 3.26
C GLU A 114 -23.17 -9.27 3.96
N ALA A 115 -22.83 -8.06 3.55
CA ALA A 115 -21.71 -7.29 4.08
C ALA A 115 -22.02 -6.57 5.41
N GLU A 116 -23.29 -6.27 5.69
CA GLU A 116 -23.69 -5.45 6.84
C GLU A 116 -23.10 -5.89 8.18
N PRO A 117 -23.01 -7.20 8.52
CA PRO A 117 -22.45 -7.66 9.79
C PRO A 117 -20.93 -7.40 9.93
N TYR A 118 -20.23 -7.16 8.82
CA TYR A 118 -18.77 -7.04 8.78
C TYR A 118 -18.28 -5.57 8.72
N ILE A 119 -19.21 -4.62 8.53
CA ILE A 119 -18.89 -3.22 8.28
C ILE A 119 -19.38 -2.36 9.45
N PRO A 120 -18.47 -1.59 10.12
CA PRO A 120 -18.84 -0.76 11.26
C PRO A 120 -19.46 0.59 10.85
N PHE A 121 -19.95 0.71 9.62
CA PHE A 121 -20.60 1.89 9.05
C PHE A 121 -21.99 1.53 8.56
N SER A 122 -22.88 2.51 8.45
CA SER A 122 -24.15 2.32 7.77
C SER A 122 -23.90 1.90 6.31
N ILE A 123 -24.56 0.84 5.87
CA ILE A 123 -24.44 0.32 4.51
C ILE A 123 -24.79 1.38 3.44
N ASN A 124 -25.69 2.31 3.80
CA ASN A 124 -26.11 3.40 2.93
C ASN A 124 -25.02 4.50 2.78
N GLU A 125 -24.04 4.54 3.67
CA GLU A 125 -22.95 5.53 3.66
C GLU A 125 -21.68 5.04 2.97
N VAL A 126 -21.64 3.77 2.56
CA VAL A 126 -20.46 3.17 1.94
C VAL A 126 -20.70 2.73 0.51
N ASN A 127 -19.63 2.71 -0.28
CA ASN A 127 -19.54 1.94 -1.50
C ASN A 127 -18.90 0.60 -1.17
N LEU A 128 -19.45 -0.46 -1.76
CA LEU A 128 -18.96 -1.83 -1.61
C LEU A 128 -18.27 -2.27 -2.88
N GLY A 129 -17.13 -2.92 -2.72
CA GLY A 129 -16.46 -3.73 -3.72
C GLY A 129 -16.20 -5.13 -3.16
N PHE A 130 -16.07 -6.11 -4.02
CA PHE A 130 -15.71 -7.45 -3.60
C PHE A 130 -14.86 -8.14 -4.67
N HIS A 131 -14.05 -9.09 -4.21
CA HIS A 131 -13.30 -9.98 -5.06
C HIS A 131 -13.43 -11.40 -4.54
N ILE A 132 -13.93 -12.33 -5.38
CA ILE A 132 -14.03 -13.75 -5.03
C ILE A 132 -12.65 -14.36 -5.19
N VAL A 133 -12.11 -14.85 -4.08
CA VAL A 133 -10.75 -15.43 -4.01
C VAL A 133 -10.75 -16.89 -4.46
N GLY A 134 -11.77 -17.66 -4.04
CA GLY A 134 -11.88 -19.07 -4.37
C GLY A 134 -13.07 -19.75 -3.70
N ASP A 135 -13.25 -21.01 -4.03
CA ASP A 135 -14.23 -21.88 -3.40
C ASP A 135 -13.62 -22.54 -2.15
N VAL A 136 -14.42 -22.70 -1.11
CA VAL A 136 -14.06 -23.40 0.11
C VAL A 136 -15.24 -24.30 0.53
N GLU A 137 -14.94 -25.39 1.21
CA GLU A 137 -15.94 -26.25 1.83
C GLU A 137 -15.81 -26.13 3.35
N GLU A 138 -16.87 -25.65 4.00
CA GLU A 138 -16.96 -25.58 5.45
C GLU A 138 -18.24 -26.29 5.92
N GLU A 139 -18.09 -27.20 6.90
CA GLU A 139 -19.21 -27.94 7.48
C GLU A 139 -20.03 -28.70 6.43
N GLY A 140 -19.40 -29.20 5.37
CA GLY A 140 -20.05 -29.92 4.27
C GLY A 140 -20.84 -29.02 3.31
N GLN A 141 -20.73 -27.69 3.44
CA GLN A 141 -21.39 -26.73 2.57
C GLN A 141 -20.36 -26.04 1.64
N LYS A 142 -20.75 -25.89 0.36
CA LYS A 142 -19.96 -25.13 -0.60
C LYS A 142 -20.11 -23.64 -0.31
N LYS A 143 -19.01 -22.99 -0.01
CA LYS A 143 -18.89 -21.56 0.26
C LYS A 143 -17.84 -20.93 -0.65
N MET A 144 -17.71 -19.63 -0.60
CA MET A 144 -16.69 -18.88 -1.33
C MET A 144 -15.98 -17.89 -0.41
N GLU A 145 -14.68 -17.88 -0.50
CA GLU A 145 -13.82 -16.89 0.13
C GLU A 145 -13.87 -15.58 -0.68
N THR A 146 -14.07 -14.47 0.00
CA THR A 146 -14.27 -13.17 -0.64
C THR A 146 -13.54 -12.08 0.13
N ILE A 147 -12.79 -11.24 -0.58
CA ILE A 147 -12.31 -9.97 -0.05
C ILE A 147 -13.43 -8.95 -0.25
N LEU A 148 -13.94 -8.42 0.86
CA LEU A 148 -14.93 -7.35 0.89
C LEU A 148 -14.23 -6.04 1.19
N VAL A 149 -14.50 -5.02 0.38
CA VAL A 149 -14.00 -3.66 0.58
C VAL A 149 -15.19 -2.72 0.75
N ALA A 150 -15.18 -1.94 1.81
CA ALA A 150 -16.15 -0.87 2.03
C ALA A 150 -15.42 0.46 2.18
N SER A 151 -15.83 1.46 1.43
CA SER A 151 -15.31 2.83 1.54
C SER A 151 -16.44 3.82 1.77
N LYS A 152 -16.26 4.76 2.70
CA LYS A 152 -17.23 5.85 2.89
C LYS A 152 -17.41 6.61 1.57
N LYS A 153 -18.68 6.83 1.19
CA LYS A 153 -19.05 7.49 -0.07
C LYS A 153 -18.47 8.90 -0.19
N GLU A 154 -18.44 9.63 0.91
CA GLU A 154 -17.90 10.98 0.97
C GLU A 154 -16.40 10.98 0.68
N PHE A 155 -15.64 10.12 1.37
CA PHE A 155 -14.20 9.98 1.19
C PHE A 155 -13.83 9.60 -0.26
N LEU A 156 -14.52 8.60 -0.82
CA LEU A 156 -14.31 8.18 -2.21
C LEU A 156 -14.64 9.30 -3.20
N ARG A 157 -15.74 10.04 -2.95
CA ARG A 157 -16.15 11.18 -3.78
C ARG A 157 -15.10 12.28 -3.78
N GLU A 158 -14.60 12.65 -2.62
CA GLU A 158 -13.55 13.66 -2.48
C GLU A 158 -12.28 13.26 -3.24
N HIS A 159 -11.83 12.01 -3.11
CA HIS A 159 -10.68 11.50 -3.86
C HIS A 159 -10.89 11.60 -5.38
N ILE A 160 -12.06 11.20 -5.87
CA ILE A 160 -12.42 11.31 -7.31
C ILE A 160 -12.46 12.78 -7.75
N GLU A 161 -12.99 13.69 -6.93
CA GLU A 161 -13.03 15.13 -7.24
C GLU A 161 -11.63 15.73 -7.34
N ILE A 162 -10.70 15.36 -6.46
CA ILE A 162 -9.29 15.78 -6.54
C ILE A 162 -8.67 15.37 -7.88
N LEU A 163 -8.83 14.11 -8.28
CA LEU A 163 -8.29 13.60 -9.54
C LEU A 163 -8.90 14.33 -10.75
N ARG A 164 -10.23 14.52 -10.77
CA ARG A 164 -10.94 15.23 -11.85
C ARG A 164 -10.55 16.71 -11.93
N ALA A 165 -10.45 17.39 -10.79
CA ALA A 165 -10.02 18.79 -10.72
C ALA A 165 -8.57 18.99 -11.21
N ALA A 166 -7.73 17.96 -11.07
CA ALA A 166 -6.39 17.93 -11.63
C ALA A 166 -6.36 17.62 -13.15
N GLY A 167 -7.52 17.31 -13.77
CA GLY A 167 -7.64 17.00 -15.19
C GLY A 167 -7.44 15.53 -15.56
N LEU A 168 -7.47 14.63 -14.55
CA LEU A 168 -7.41 13.19 -14.72
C LEU A 168 -8.79 12.57 -14.92
N GLN A 169 -8.82 11.35 -15.46
CA GLN A 169 -10.02 10.53 -15.62
C GLN A 169 -9.89 9.27 -14.75
N PRO A 170 -10.36 9.31 -13.49
CA PRO A 170 -10.32 8.14 -12.62
C PRO A 170 -11.18 7.02 -13.24
N THR A 171 -10.52 5.95 -13.65
CA THR A 171 -11.11 4.77 -14.30
C THR A 171 -11.25 3.65 -13.30
N ILE A 172 -10.23 3.47 -12.45
CA ILE A 172 -10.20 2.51 -11.35
C ILE A 172 -9.82 3.24 -10.07
N ILE A 173 -10.56 3.01 -8.99
CA ILE A 173 -10.13 3.34 -7.63
C ILE A 173 -9.92 2.01 -6.91
N ASP A 174 -8.67 1.74 -6.62
CA ASP A 174 -8.19 0.55 -5.94
C ASP A 174 -7.97 0.82 -4.44
N ILE A 175 -7.40 -0.12 -3.72
CA ILE A 175 -6.91 0.04 -2.35
C ILE A 175 -5.41 -0.24 -2.32
N ASP A 176 -4.68 0.44 -1.43
CA ASP A 176 -3.21 0.29 -1.32
C ASP A 176 -2.78 -1.17 -1.12
N ALA A 177 -3.55 -1.94 -0.37
CA ALA A 177 -3.28 -3.35 -0.10
C ALA A 177 -3.26 -4.21 -1.38
N LEU A 178 -4.21 -4.02 -2.30
CA LEU A 178 -4.25 -4.74 -3.57
C LEU A 178 -3.16 -4.24 -4.52
N ALA A 179 -2.90 -2.95 -4.56
CA ALA A 179 -1.80 -2.38 -5.32
C ALA A 179 -0.45 -2.94 -4.84
N LEU A 180 -0.24 -3.02 -3.52
CA LEU A 180 0.96 -3.64 -2.94
C LEU A 180 1.09 -5.13 -3.33
N SER A 181 0.00 -5.90 -3.25
CA SER A 181 -0.03 -7.30 -3.66
C SER A 181 0.35 -7.47 -5.14
N ASN A 182 -0.23 -6.66 -6.03
CA ASN A 182 0.10 -6.67 -7.47
C ASN A 182 1.58 -6.35 -7.73
N SER A 183 2.14 -5.41 -6.94
CA SER A 183 3.56 -5.04 -7.06
C SER A 183 4.49 -6.18 -6.62
N LEU A 184 4.14 -6.90 -5.55
CA LEU A 184 4.89 -8.08 -5.11
C LEU A 184 4.80 -9.22 -6.14
N GLU A 185 3.61 -9.46 -6.69
CA GLU A 185 3.37 -10.53 -7.65
C GLU A 185 4.20 -10.34 -8.93
N VAL A 186 4.14 -9.17 -9.56
CA VAL A 186 4.90 -8.90 -10.80
C VAL A 186 6.40 -9.01 -10.60
N ASN A 187 6.89 -8.77 -9.39
CA ASN A 187 8.30 -8.86 -9.03
C ASN A 187 8.71 -10.25 -8.49
N ASN A 188 7.82 -11.26 -8.54
CA ASN A 188 8.04 -12.64 -8.09
C ASN A 188 8.37 -12.80 -6.59
N TYR A 189 7.81 -11.95 -5.75
CA TYR A 189 7.96 -12.03 -4.30
C TYR A 189 6.84 -12.83 -3.61
N LEU A 190 5.86 -13.33 -4.37
CA LEU A 190 4.77 -14.16 -3.87
C LEU A 190 5.00 -15.63 -4.27
N PRO A 191 5.57 -16.46 -3.40
CA PRO A 191 5.73 -17.87 -3.67
C PRO A 191 4.37 -18.57 -3.72
N SER A 192 4.26 -19.61 -4.56
CA SER A 192 3.02 -20.37 -4.75
C SER A 192 2.71 -21.35 -3.62
N ASP A 193 3.64 -21.59 -2.70
CA ASP A 193 3.58 -22.60 -1.65
C ASP A 193 3.96 -22.09 -0.26
N ALA A 194 4.01 -20.76 -0.08
CA ALA A 194 4.36 -20.16 1.20
C ALA A 194 3.49 -18.94 1.52
N THR A 195 3.50 -18.57 2.80
CA THR A 195 2.85 -17.36 3.29
C THR A 195 3.88 -16.27 3.54
N VAL A 196 3.63 -15.09 3.01
CA VAL A 196 4.47 -13.90 3.22
C VAL A 196 3.68 -12.79 3.89
N LEU A 197 4.36 -12.01 4.72
CA LEU A 197 3.88 -10.76 5.27
C LEU A 197 4.55 -9.60 4.52
N ALA A 198 3.81 -8.60 4.08
CA ALA A 198 4.41 -7.38 3.55
C ALA A 198 3.92 -6.15 4.31
N LEU A 199 4.85 -5.24 4.57
CA LEU A 199 4.66 -3.99 5.28
C LEU A 199 5.08 -2.83 4.39
N ASN A 200 4.11 -2.01 3.95
CA ASN A 200 4.38 -0.74 3.30
C ASN A 200 4.34 0.37 4.38
N ILE A 201 5.50 0.72 4.92
CA ILE A 201 5.62 1.72 5.99
C ILE A 201 5.67 3.11 5.36
N GLY A 202 4.51 3.74 5.24
CA GLY A 202 4.32 5.08 4.69
C GLY A 202 4.67 6.19 5.68
N ALA A 203 4.27 7.43 5.35
CA ALA A 203 4.49 8.58 6.23
C ALA A 203 3.50 8.60 7.40
N SER A 204 2.21 8.33 7.18
CA SER A 204 1.16 8.42 8.21
C SER A 204 0.57 7.09 8.62
N LEU A 205 0.75 6.05 7.82
CA LEU A 205 0.25 4.71 8.11
C LEU A 205 1.15 3.63 7.51
N THR A 206 0.95 2.41 7.98
CA THR A 206 1.56 1.19 7.43
C THR A 206 0.46 0.30 6.89
N ASN A 207 0.51 -0.03 5.59
CA ASN A 207 -0.34 -1.08 5.05
C ASN A 207 0.33 -2.43 5.35
N LEU A 208 -0.39 -3.30 6.02
CA LEU A 208 0.00 -4.67 6.31
C LEU A 208 -0.82 -5.61 5.45
N ILE A 209 -0.17 -6.50 4.72
CA ILE A 209 -0.83 -7.59 4.01
C ILE A 209 -0.19 -8.94 4.35
N ILE A 210 -1.02 -9.98 4.44
CA ILE A 210 -0.57 -11.37 4.50
C ILE A 210 -1.10 -12.07 3.24
N VAL A 211 -0.18 -12.65 2.49
CA VAL A 211 -0.47 -13.35 1.24
C VAL A 211 -0.05 -14.81 1.40
N GLU A 212 -0.98 -15.72 1.24
CA GLU A 212 -0.78 -17.16 1.32
C GLU A 212 -0.93 -17.77 -0.05
N ASN A 213 0.10 -18.45 -0.54
CA ASN A 213 0.10 -19.12 -1.85
C ASN A 213 -0.32 -18.17 -3.01
N GLY A 214 0.13 -16.92 -2.96
CA GLY A 214 -0.26 -15.88 -3.92
C GLY A 214 -1.63 -15.22 -3.68
N ILE A 215 -2.38 -15.65 -2.67
CA ILE A 215 -3.72 -15.18 -2.37
C ILE A 215 -3.68 -14.23 -1.16
N LEU A 216 -4.22 -13.03 -1.31
CA LEU A 216 -4.34 -12.06 -0.22
C LEU A 216 -5.35 -12.57 0.83
N LYS A 217 -4.88 -12.84 2.06
CA LYS A 217 -5.71 -13.32 3.18
C LYS A 217 -6.00 -12.26 4.22
N ILE A 218 -5.05 -11.36 4.46
CA ILE A 218 -5.20 -10.25 5.41
C ILE A 218 -4.78 -8.96 4.72
N ALA A 219 -5.57 -7.92 4.91
CA ALA A 219 -5.19 -6.55 4.59
C ALA A 219 -5.64 -5.64 5.73
N ARG A 220 -4.71 -4.85 6.24
CA ARG A 220 -4.96 -3.97 7.39
C ARG A 220 -4.12 -2.70 7.29
N ASP A 221 -4.74 -1.56 7.62
CA ASP A 221 -4.03 -0.30 7.81
C ASP A 221 -3.73 -0.11 9.31
N ILE A 222 -2.46 0.08 9.63
CA ILE A 222 -1.95 0.42 10.96
C ILE A 222 -1.65 1.91 10.94
N PHE A 223 -2.24 2.69 11.86
CA PHE A 223 -2.10 4.16 11.91
C PHE A 223 -0.79 4.60 12.57
N ILE A 224 0.29 3.93 12.22
CA ILE A 224 1.67 4.23 12.61
C ILE A 224 2.50 4.27 11.32
N GLY A 225 3.19 5.39 11.11
CA GLY A 225 4.07 5.61 9.96
C GLY A 225 5.27 6.48 10.32
N GLY A 226 6.04 6.88 9.32
CA GLY A 226 7.27 7.65 9.50
C GLY A 226 7.11 8.94 10.30
N ASN A 227 5.97 9.62 10.17
CA ASN A 227 5.69 10.85 10.89
C ASN A 227 5.57 10.64 12.41
N ASN A 228 5.07 9.48 12.86
CA ASN A 228 5.01 9.15 14.29
C ASN A 228 6.42 9.04 14.87
N PHE A 229 7.34 8.41 14.15
CA PHE A 229 8.75 8.34 14.52
C PHE A 229 9.38 9.75 14.59
N THR A 230 9.15 10.59 13.57
CA THR A 230 9.68 11.96 13.53
C THR A 230 9.12 12.82 14.67
N GLN A 231 7.83 12.72 14.96
CA GLN A 231 7.18 13.43 16.06
C GLN A 231 7.73 13.02 17.43
N ALA A 232 8.01 11.73 17.64
CA ALA A 232 8.61 11.25 18.88
C ALA A 232 10.03 11.82 19.08
N VAL A 233 10.84 11.92 18.02
CA VAL A 233 12.15 12.59 18.06
C VAL A 233 11.97 14.08 18.32
N GLN A 234 11.07 14.76 17.62
CA GLN A 234 10.76 16.17 17.78
C GLN A 234 10.44 16.52 19.25
N GLN A 235 9.55 15.74 19.87
CA GLN A 235 9.15 15.93 21.28
C GLN A 235 10.30 15.66 22.24
N THR A 236 11.10 14.62 22.03
CA THR A 236 12.20 14.22 22.91
C THR A 236 13.37 15.17 22.83
N MET A 237 13.65 15.69 21.62
CA MET A 237 14.84 16.54 21.39
C MET A 237 14.52 18.03 21.47
N GLY A 238 13.22 18.45 21.38
CA GLY A 238 12.80 19.84 21.41
C GLY A 238 13.18 20.62 20.15
N VAL A 239 13.19 19.95 18.99
CA VAL A 239 13.57 20.52 17.68
C VAL A 239 12.36 20.63 16.74
N ASP A 240 12.50 21.30 15.61
CA ASP A 240 11.49 21.32 14.56
C ASP A 240 11.36 19.97 13.83
N PHE A 241 10.31 19.83 13.02
CA PHE A 241 10.01 18.57 12.31
C PHE A 241 11.11 18.20 11.30
N ALA A 242 11.68 19.17 10.57
CA ALA A 242 12.71 18.91 9.57
C ALA A 242 13.98 18.40 10.23
N THR A 243 14.42 19.06 11.30
CA THR A 243 15.57 18.62 12.11
C THR A 243 15.34 17.24 12.71
N ALA A 244 14.15 16.98 13.27
CA ALA A 244 13.79 15.65 13.81
C ALA A 244 13.79 14.55 12.74
N GLU A 245 13.35 14.85 11.50
CA GLU A 245 13.38 13.93 10.37
C GLU A 245 14.81 13.56 9.97
N GLU A 246 15.71 14.54 9.94
CA GLU A 246 17.14 14.30 9.66
C GLU A 246 17.82 13.48 10.78
N MET A 247 17.50 13.77 12.05
CA MET A 247 17.99 12.98 13.19
C MET A 247 17.49 11.54 13.11
N LYS A 248 16.21 11.32 12.81
CA LYS A 248 15.62 9.99 12.61
C LYS A 248 16.37 9.19 11.55
N LYS A 249 16.64 9.77 10.38
CA LYS A 249 17.38 9.13 9.28
C LYS A 249 18.82 8.83 9.66
N THR A 250 19.48 9.77 10.32
CA THR A 250 20.90 9.67 10.68
C THR A 250 21.15 8.56 11.71
N TYR A 251 20.36 8.56 12.79
CA TYR A 251 20.58 7.67 13.92
C TYR A 251 19.87 6.32 13.80
N GLY A 252 18.62 6.32 13.37
CA GLY A 252 17.81 5.11 13.25
C GLY A 252 17.50 4.44 14.59
N LEU A 253 17.02 3.21 14.52
CA LEU A 253 16.77 2.38 15.70
C LEU A 253 18.09 1.85 16.27
N ILE A 254 18.16 1.75 17.59
CA ILE A 254 19.30 1.11 18.30
C ILE A 254 19.13 -0.42 18.19
N THR A 255 20.19 -1.10 17.77
CA THR A 255 20.22 -2.57 17.81
C THR A 255 20.56 -3.09 19.21
N PRO A 256 20.25 -4.36 19.52
CA PRO A 256 20.66 -4.98 20.80
C PRO A 256 22.16 -4.89 21.07
N GLN A 257 23.01 -4.91 20.05
CA GLN A 257 24.46 -4.82 20.13
C GLN A 257 24.94 -3.39 20.48
N GLU A 258 24.16 -2.38 20.19
CA GLU A 258 24.47 -0.97 20.42
C GLU A 258 24.00 -0.45 21.81
N LYS A 259 23.48 -1.30 22.68
CA LYS A 259 22.96 -0.92 24.02
C LYS A 259 24.02 -0.38 24.99
N THR A 260 25.30 -0.42 24.63
CA THR A 260 26.40 0.14 25.41
C THR A 260 26.63 1.63 25.24
N ILE A 261 25.81 2.32 24.42
CA ILE A 261 25.88 3.77 24.17
C ILE A 261 25.50 4.51 25.48
N GLU A 262 26.28 5.55 25.84
CA GLU A 262 25.98 6.35 27.03
C GLU A 262 24.63 7.09 26.92
N ALA A 263 23.90 7.17 28.01
CA ALA A 263 22.57 7.79 28.07
C ALA A 263 22.55 9.30 27.68
N LYS A 264 23.72 9.96 27.72
CA LYS A 264 23.90 11.37 27.33
C LYS A 264 24.11 11.55 25.81
N ASP A 265 24.38 10.47 25.08
CA ASP A 265 24.59 10.51 23.63
C ASP A 265 23.27 10.87 22.91
N GLU A 266 23.35 11.78 21.95
CA GLU A 266 22.22 12.18 21.11
C GLU A 266 21.60 10.97 20.40
N LYS A 267 22.43 10.04 19.90
CA LYS A 267 21.99 8.77 19.30
C LYS A 267 21.13 7.97 20.26
N PHE A 268 21.50 7.88 21.55
CA PHE A 268 20.76 7.15 22.55
C PHE A 268 19.36 7.78 22.80
N ARG A 269 19.30 9.10 22.89
CA ARG A 269 18.04 9.83 23.10
C ARG A 269 17.11 9.69 21.89
N VAL A 270 17.63 9.87 20.68
CA VAL A 270 16.87 9.67 19.45
C VAL A 270 16.40 8.24 19.31
N GLY A 271 17.30 7.27 19.50
CA GLY A 271 16.98 5.85 19.45
C GLY A 271 15.92 5.42 20.47
N GLY A 272 15.96 6.00 21.68
CA GLY A 272 14.94 5.79 22.72
C GLY A 272 13.55 6.31 22.30
N ALA A 273 13.51 7.50 21.69
CA ALA A 273 12.28 8.07 21.13
C ALA A 273 11.70 7.17 20.02
N LEU A 274 12.54 6.72 19.09
CA LEU A 274 12.13 5.82 18.01
C LEU A 274 11.65 4.46 18.51
N ALA A 275 12.30 3.91 19.55
CA ALA A 275 11.95 2.61 20.13
C ALA A 275 10.55 2.57 20.74
N SER A 276 10.01 3.71 21.21
CA SER A 276 8.64 3.79 21.71
C SER A 276 7.64 3.52 20.58
N VAL A 277 7.74 4.25 19.47
CA VAL A 277 6.86 4.11 18.31
C VAL A 277 7.04 2.75 17.64
N TYR A 278 8.29 2.27 17.60
CA TYR A 278 8.60 0.95 17.05
C TYR A 278 7.90 -0.17 17.81
N ARG A 279 7.87 -0.14 19.15
CA ARG A 279 7.16 -1.14 19.95
C ARG A 279 5.67 -1.17 19.65
N ASP A 280 5.05 0.00 19.49
CA ASP A 280 3.63 0.08 19.13
C ASP A 280 3.38 -0.50 17.74
N LEU A 281 4.26 -0.24 16.78
CA LEU A 281 4.18 -0.81 15.44
C LEU A 281 4.33 -2.34 15.48
N VAL A 282 5.33 -2.87 16.20
CA VAL A 282 5.54 -4.31 16.35
C VAL A 282 4.34 -4.99 16.99
N PHE A 283 3.77 -4.39 18.03
CA PHE A 283 2.57 -4.91 18.69
C PHE A 283 1.39 -5.06 17.70
N GLU A 284 1.14 -4.07 16.86
CA GLU A 284 0.09 -4.14 15.85
C GLU A 284 0.37 -5.16 14.74
N ILE A 285 1.66 -5.34 14.38
CA ILE A 285 2.09 -6.39 13.44
C ILE A 285 1.84 -7.77 14.04
N GLN A 286 2.32 -8.03 15.26
CA GLN A 286 2.14 -9.31 15.96
C GLN A 286 0.66 -9.66 16.10
N ARG A 287 -0.16 -8.69 16.49
CA ARG A 287 -1.61 -8.88 16.58
C ARG A 287 -2.25 -9.29 15.24
N SER A 288 -1.72 -8.82 14.11
CA SER A 288 -2.19 -9.23 12.79
C SER A 288 -1.72 -10.62 12.40
N ILE A 289 -0.49 -10.99 12.80
CA ILE A 289 0.06 -12.34 12.64
C ILE A 289 -0.74 -13.34 13.45
N ASP A 290 -0.99 -13.05 14.74
CA ASP A 290 -1.77 -13.92 15.63
C ASP A 290 -3.19 -14.14 15.13
N TYR A 291 -3.82 -13.08 14.61
CA TYR A 291 -5.15 -13.18 14.00
C TYR A 291 -5.17 -14.11 12.79
N TYR A 292 -4.13 -14.06 11.94
CA TYR A 292 -3.99 -14.96 10.79
C TYR A 292 -3.76 -16.41 11.25
N LEU A 293 -2.81 -16.64 12.15
CA LEU A 293 -2.45 -17.97 12.62
C LEU A 293 -3.58 -18.64 13.42
N ALA A 294 -4.40 -17.87 14.12
CA ALA A 294 -5.58 -18.41 14.81
C ALA A 294 -6.62 -19.03 13.85
N ARG A 295 -6.63 -18.59 12.59
CA ARG A 295 -7.50 -19.11 11.53
C ARG A 295 -6.84 -20.17 10.66
N SER A 296 -5.55 -20.24 10.68
CA SER A 296 -4.73 -21.17 9.89
C SER A 296 -3.59 -21.73 10.75
N PRO A 297 -3.92 -22.55 11.79
CA PRO A 297 -2.93 -22.99 12.80
C PRO A 297 -1.79 -23.85 12.25
N GLU A 298 -2.00 -24.50 11.10
CA GLU A 298 -1.00 -25.31 10.42
C GLU A 298 -0.05 -24.50 9.54
N LYS A 299 -0.29 -23.20 9.41
CA LYS A 299 0.52 -22.29 8.60
C LYS A 299 1.58 -21.57 9.42
N SER A 300 2.59 -21.10 8.71
CA SER A 300 3.62 -20.21 9.26
C SER A 300 3.97 -19.15 8.25
N ILE A 301 4.42 -18.00 8.71
CA ILE A 301 4.92 -16.94 7.85
C ILE A 301 6.37 -17.28 7.47
N TYR A 302 6.62 -17.37 6.18
CA TYR A 302 7.94 -17.69 5.64
C TYR A 302 8.90 -16.51 5.71
N LYS A 303 8.43 -15.29 5.35
CA LYS A 303 9.25 -14.09 5.25
C LYS A 303 8.42 -12.82 5.38
N VAL A 304 9.07 -11.76 5.84
CA VAL A 304 8.53 -10.40 5.90
C VAL A 304 9.21 -9.54 4.83
N TYR A 305 8.43 -8.85 4.02
CA TYR A 305 8.91 -7.87 3.05
C TYR A 305 8.60 -6.44 3.51
N LEU A 306 9.62 -5.57 3.52
CA LEU A 306 9.49 -4.17 3.87
C LEU A 306 9.52 -3.29 2.64
N THR A 307 8.62 -2.33 2.57
CA THR A 307 8.58 -1.32 1.52
C THR A 307 8.00 -0.01 2.06
N GLY A 308 7.96 1.04 1.24
CA GLY A 308 7.54 2.37 1.67
C GLY A 308 8.69 3.24 2.18
N GLY A 309 8.42 4.52 2.34
CA GLY A 309 9.47 5.50 2.66
C GLY A 309 10.19 5.27 4.00
N SER A 310 9.54 4.63 4.96
CA SER A 310 10.13 4.34 6.27
C SER A 310 10.68 2.91 6.39
N ALA A 311 10.56 2.09 5.35
CA ALA A 311 11.14 0.74 5.31
C ALA A 311 12.69 0.74 5.32
N VAL A 312 13.28 1.87 4.97
CA VAL A 312 14.73 2.10 4.98
C VAL A 312 15.22 2.85 6.23
N LEU A 313 14.37 3.00 7.24
CA LEU A 313 14.82 3.50 8.55
C LEU A 313 15.94 2.58 9.05
N LYS A 314 17.08 3.17 9.37
CA LYS A 314 18.27 2.43 9.76
C LYS A 314 17.98 1.43 10.89
N ASN A 315 18.36 0.18 10.69
CA ASN A 315 18.19 -0.96 11.58
C ASN A 315 16.74 -1.45 11.79
N ILE A 316 15.75 -0.98 11.02
CA ILE A 316 14.36 -1.42 11.19
C ILE A 316 14.20 -2.89 10.81
N ASP A 317 14.85 -3.33 9.76
CA ASP A 317 14.85 -4.72 9.26
C ASP A 317 15.45 -5.69 10.29
N ALA A 318 16.63 -5.37 10.82
CA ALA A 318 17.32 -6.18 11.83
C ALA A 318 16.50 -6.28 13.13
N ASN A 319 15.92 -5.15 13.60
CA ASN A 319 15.08 -5.15 14.79
C ASN A 319 13.80 -5.98 14.57
N LEU A 320 13.10 -5.80 13.42
CA LEU A 320 11.90 -6.58 13.08
C LEU A 320 12.22 -8.08 12.96
N SER A 321 13.35 -8.43 12.33
CA SER A 321 13.75 -9.83 12.24
C SER A 321 13.98 -10.47 13.61
N ASN A 322 14.58 -9.71 14.52
CA ASN A 322 14.82 -10.18 15.88
C ASN A 322 13.53 -10.30 16.71
N GLU A 323 12.62 -9.34 16.62
CA GLU A 323 11.36 -9.35 17.40
C GLU A 323 10.34 -10.36 16.87
N LEU A 324 10.22 -10.49 15.54
CA LEU A 324 9.26 -11.40 14.92
C LEU A 324 9.81 -12.83 14.77
N HIS A 325 11.10 -13.03 14.95
CA HIS A 325 11.82 -14.30 14.69
C HIS A 325 11.60 -14.80 13.24
N LEU A 326 11.51 -13.88 12.29
CA LEU A 326 11.28 -14.13 10.88
C LEU A 326 12.36 -13.45 10.03
N PRO A 327 12.72 -14.02 8.88
CA PRO A 327 13.55 -13.32 7.92
C PRO A 327 12.85 -12.04 7.42
N VAL A 328 13.53 -10.91 7.44
CA VAL A 328 13.02 -9.62 6.98
C VAL A 328 13.88 -9.11 5.83
N GLU A 329 13.26 -8.70 4.74
CA GLU A 329 13.93 -8.24 3.52
C GLU A 329 13.27 -6.96 2.98
N VAL A 330 14.07 -6.02 2.52
CA VAL A 330 13.56 -4.82 1.85
C VAL A 330 13.14 -5.17 0.43
N PHE A 331 11.86 -4.99 0.12
CA PHE A 331 11.27 -5.27 -1.18
C PHE A 331 11.59 -4.17 -2.20
N ASN A 332 12.23 -4.54 -3.30
CA ASN A 332 12.43 -3.65 -4.44
C ASN A 332 11.30 -3.82 -5.48
N PRO A 333 10.40 -2.85 -5.64
CA PRO A 333 9.27 -2.94 -6.58
C PRO A 333 9.67 -2.85 -8.07
N LEU A 334 10.96 -2.73 -8.35
CA LEU A 334 11.50 -2.67 -9.71
C LEU A 334 12.40 -3.87 -10.05
N SER A 335 12.49 -4.89 -9.19
CA SER A 335 13.41 -6.03 -9.38
C SER A 335 13.15 -6.83 -10.64
N ASN A 336 11.90 -6.89 -11.12
CA ASN A 336 11.48 -7.57 -12.35
C ASN A 336 10.83 -6.62 -13.37
N ILE A 337 11.05 -5.32 -13.22
CA ILE A 337 10.52 -4.26 -14.11
C ILE A 337 11.69 -3.54 -14.75
N GLU A 338 11.73 -3.53 -16.07
CA GLU A 338 12.71 -2.73 -16.80
C GLU A 338 12.46 -1.24 -16.56
N VAL A 339 13.50 -0.45 -16.40
CA VAL A 339 13.40 1.00 -16.20
C VAL A 339 13.96 1.72 -17.41
N ALA A 340 13.17 2.63 -17.98
CA ALA A 340 13.62 3.43 -19.11
C ALA A 340 14.86 4.28 -18.74
N PRO A 341 15.85 4.45 -19.64
CA PRO A 341 17.13 5.07 -19.32
C PRO A 341 17.02 6.46 -18.66
N HIS A 342 16.04 7.27 -19.06
CA HIS A 342 15.84 8.60 -18.51
C HIS A 342 15.24 8.61 -17.09
N ILE A 343 14.72 7.45 -16.61
CA ILE A 343 14.17 7.30 -15.26
C ILE A 343 15.20 6.69 -14.31
N GLN A 344 16.18 5.95 -14.80
CA GLN A 344 17.21 5.27 -14.02
C GLN A 344 17.78 6.15 -12.89
N PRO A 345 18.20 7.40 -13.12
CA PRO A 345 18.80 8.24 -12.07
C PRO A 345 17.85 8.55 -10.90
N PHE A 346 16.54 8.44 -11.09
CA PHE A 346 15.54 8.72 -10.05
C PHE A 346 15.22 7.51 -9.14
N VAL A 347 15.67 6.33 -9.54
CA VAL A 347 15.36 5.05 -8.85
C VAL A 347 16.62 4.19 -8.64
N GLU A 348 17.80 4.77 -8.81
CA GLU A 348 19.07 4.07 -8.74
C GLU A 348 19.34 3.47 -7.35
N ASN A 349 18.92 4.15 -6.29
CA ASN A 349 19.06 3.66 -4.94
C ASN A 349 17.75 3.01 -4.43
N ILE A 350 17.92 2.06 -3.52
CA ILE A 350 16.81 1.32 -2.94
C ILE A 350 15.83 2.24 -2.18
N GLU A 351 16.31 3.30 -1.55
CA GLU A 351 15.49 4.27 -0.81
C GLU A 351 14.47 4.99 -1.70
N SER A 352 14.85 5.24 -2.95
CA SER A 352 13.96 5.84 -3.94
C SER A 352 13.00 4.80 -4.53
N ALA A 353 13.47 3.58 -4.77
CA ALA A 353 12.69 2.51 -5.39
C ALA A 353 11.58 2.00 -4.46
N VAL A 354 11.87 1.73 -3.18
CA VAL A 354 10.89 1.17 -2.22
C VAL A 354 9.64 2.04 -2.05
N GLN A 355 9.76 3.33 -2.32
CA GLN A 355 8.62 4.25 -2.24
C GLN A 355 7.61 4.09 -3.37
N LEU A 356 7.91 3.29 -4.40
CA LEU A 356 7.10 3.16 -5.61
C LEU A 356 6.13 1.98 -5.57
N SER A 357 6.15 1.15 -4.52
CA SER A 357 5.42 -0.13 -4.49
C SER A 357 3.93 0.01 -4.80
N VAL A 358 3.23 0.95 -4.15
CA VAL A 358 1.81 1.22 -4.44
C VAL A 358 1.65 1.78 -5.85
N ALA A 359 2.43 2.80 -6.22
CA ALA A 359 2.34 3.41 -7.55
C ALA A 359 2.56 2.39 -8.69
N ILE A 360 3.55 1.49 -8.54
CA ILE A 360 3.82 0.39 -9.48
C ILE A 360 2.60 -0.54 -9.56
N GLY A 361 2.06 -1.00 -8.43
CA GLY A 361 0.87 -1.85 -8.40
C GLY A 361 -0.34 -1.21 -9.09
N LEU A 362 -0.54 0.10 -8.93
CA LEU A 362 -1.58 0.86 -9.63
C LEU A 362 -1.32 0.95 -11.14
N GLY A 363 -0.05 1.13 -11.54
CA GLY A 363 0.37 1.20 -12.94
C GLY A 363 0.21 -0.12 -13.71
N LEU A 364 0.11 -1.25 -13.00
CA LEU A 364 -0.14 -2.57 -13.59
C LEU A 364 -1.60 -2.77 -14.03
N ARG A 365 -2.55 -2.01 -13.44
CA ARG A 365 -3.98 -2.13 -13.75
C ARG A 365 -4.29 -1.74 -15.20
N ARG A 366 -5.31 -2.37 -15.75
CA ARG A 366 -5.80 -2.14 -17.11
C ARG A 366 -7.28 -1.77 -17.09
N GLU A 367 -7.72 -1.03 -18.08
CA GLU A 367 -9.14 -0.73 -18.27
C GLU A 367 -9.93 -2.02 -18.49
N GLY A 368 -10.85 -2.31 -17.59
CA GLY A 368 -11.63 -3.56 -17.58
C GLY A 368 -11.23 -4.56 -16.50
N ASP A 369 -10.17 -4.29 -15.75
CA ASP A 369 -9.89 -5.04 -14.53
C ASP A 369 -10.98 -4.74 -13.49
N ALA A 370 -11.61 -5.78 -12.97
CA ALA A 370 -12.67 -5.69 -11.96
C ALA A 370 -12.06 -5.75 -10.55
#